data_1020c4c48147d9ebd42576305773ba18
#
_entry.id   1020c4c48147d9ebd42576305773ba18
#
_cell.length_a   1.000
_cell.length_b   1.000
_cell.length_c   1.000
_cell.angle_alpha   90.00
_cell.angle_beta   90.00
_cell.angle_gamma   90.00
#
_symmetry.space_group_name_H-M   'P 1'
#
loop_
_entity.id
_entity.type
_entity.pdbx_description
1 polymer ?
#
loop_
_entity_poly.entity_id
_entity_poly.type
_entity_poly.pdbx_seq_one_letter_code
_entity_poly.pdbx_strand_id
1 'polypeptide(L)'
;ASLLPTHKDGVLHLNRPFFCFFASIAIWKFPKILQYSSFFGRKSINNIDMINEFLSYEFSQDFIARSSSFVEVANAADLIQRRQRSEFQDKIKGTLYDALKGNPDIVPSVLTLALNDAMTYDKATKSGGPNGSIRFSSEISRPENKELSPALTFLEEVKKEIDSYSKGGPISYADLIQCAAQSAVKSTFLASAIQKCGGNEEKGALLYRAFGSSGQWGLFDRQFGRSDAEQPDPEGRVPQWEKSSVQAMKDKFSAVGLGPRQLAVMSAFLGPDQSATEALLASDPEVSPWVQKYQRSRETVSQTDYEVDLITALTKLCSLGQQINYEAYSYPVQKVDLSKLKL
;
A
#
# COMPACT_ATOMS: atom_id res chain seq x y z
N ALA A 1 15.45 52.13 5.30
CA ALA A 1 15.23 52.60 3.96
C ALA A 1 14.72 51.47 3.10
N SER A 2 13.46 51.58 2.78
CA SER A 2 12.63 50.80 1.90
C SER A 2 13.16 50.72 0.49
N LEU A 3 12.98 49.59 -0.19
CA LEU A 3 12.68 49.54 -1.62
C LEU A 3 12.01 48.18 -1.95
N LEU A 4 10.71 48.23 -2.18
CA LEU A 4 9.91 47.22 -2.87
C LEU A 4 10.29 47.21 -4.37
N PRO A 5 10.42 46.10 -5.07
CA PRO A 5 10.39 46.04 -6.51
C PRO A 5 8.94 45.86 -7.00
N THR A 6 8.63 46.70 -7.97
CA THR A 6 7.40 46.81 -8.74
C THR A 6 7.13 45.55 -9.57
N HIS A 7 5.87 45.18 -9.57
CA HIS A 7 5.22 44.22 -10.47
C HIS A 7 5.40 44.62 -11.94
N LYS A 8 5.95 43.74 -12.77
CA LYS A 8 5.74 43.75 -14.23
C LYS A 8 5.81 42.31 -14.76
N ASP A 9 4.76 41.98 -15.50
CA ASP A 9 4.64 40.91 -16.47
C ASP A 9 4.53 39.48 -15.98
N GLY A 10 3.27 39.08 -15.73
CA GLY A 10 2.84 37.67 -15.53
C GLY A 10 2.86 36.90 -16.86
N VAL A 11 3.94 36.21 -17.15
CA VAL A 11 3.98 35.14 -18.16
C VAL A 11 4.26 33.84 -17.43
N LEU A 12 3.19 33.01 -17.30
CA LEU A 12 3.31 31.65 -16.84
C LEU A 12 4.06 30.83 -17.91
N HIS A 13 5.34 30.55 -17.67
CA HIS A 13 6.08 29.55 -18.44
C HIS A 13 5.54 28.14 -18.11
N LEU A 14 4.57 27.67 -18.89
CA LEU A 14 4.18 26.27 -18.90
C LEU A 14 5.30 25.42 -19.52
N ASN A 15 5.78 24.47 -18.77
CA ASN A 15 6.90 23.59 -19.10
C ASN A 15 6.60 22.81 -20.39
N ARG A 16 7.44 22.93 -21.40
CA ARG A 16 7.31 22.35 -22.75
C ARG A 16 6.89 20.87 -22.82
N PRO A 17 7.30 19.94 -21.90
CA PRO A 17 6.88 18.54 -22.00
C PRO A 17 5.38 18.30 -21.73
N PHE A 18 4.72 19.17 -20.96
CA PHE A 18 3.28 19.02 -20.69
C PHE A 18 2.40 19.38 -21.91
N PHE A 19 2.85 20.30 -22.71
CA PHE A 19 2.09 20.75 -23.90
C PHE A 19 2.10 19.70 -25.03
N CYS A 20 3.22 18.98 -25.21
CA CYS A 20 3.32 17.91 -26.18
C CYS A 20 2.48 16.67 -25.81
N PHE A 21 2.31 16.40 -24.51
CA PHE A 21 1.55 15.22 -24.05
C PHE A 21 0.05 15.40 -24.27
N PHE A 22 -0.50 16.59 -24.02
CA PHE A 22 -1.91 16.88 -24.27
C PHE A 22 -2.26 16.98 -25.77
N ALA A 23 -1.35 17.54 -26.55
CA ALA A 23 -1.53 17.60 -28.02
C ALA A 23 -1.53 16.21 -28.65
N SER A 24 -0.66 15.29 -28.19
CA SER A 24 -0.59 13.90 -28.68
C SER A 24 -1.82 13.08 -28.33
N ILE A 25 -2.42 13.27 -27.15
CA ILE A 25 -3.66 12.59 -26.75
C ILE A 25 -4.87 13.09 -27.55
N ALA A 26 -4.92 14.38 -27.83
CA ALA A 26 -6.00 14.97 -28.62
C ALA A 26 -5.99 14.49 -30.09
N ILE A 27 -4.81 14.36 -30.71
CA ILE A 27 -4.65 13.89 -32.09
C ILE A 27 -5.01 12.41 -32.24
N TRP A 28 -4.78 11.59 -31.21
CA TRP A 28 -5.02 10.13 -31.31
C TRP A 28 -6.49 9.72 -31.08
N LYS A 29 -7.27 10.52 -30.37
CA LYS A 29 -8.66 10.20 -30.04
C LYS A 29 -9.74 10.88 -30.91
N PHE A 30 -9.39 11.89 -31.70
CA PHE A 30 -10.39 12.66 -32.46
C PHE A 30 -9.94 13.01 -33.89
N PRO A 31 -10.21 12.15 -34.88
CA PRO A 31 -9.82 12.39 -36.28
C PRO A 31 -10.46 13.63 -36.90
N LYS A 32 -11.52 14.20 -36.32
CA LYS A 32 -12.17 15.42 -36.81
C LYS A 32 -11.38 16.72 -36.58
N ILE A 33 -10.41 16.71 -35.67
CA ILE A 33 -9.57 17.91 -35.39
C ILE A 33 -8.65 18.25 -36.58
N LEU A 34 -8.27 17.27 -37.39
CA LEU A 34 -7.46 17.47 -38.60
C LEU A 34 -8.24 18.14 -39.74
N GLN A 35 -9.55 18.09 -39.74
CA GLN A 35 -10.38 18.71 -40.80
C GLN A 35 -10.51 20.23 -40.62
N TYR A 36 -10.31 20.74 -39.40
CA TYR A 36 -10.38 22.19 -39.12
C TYR A 36 -9.06 22.92 -39.28
N SER A 37 -7.91 22.21 -39.27
CA SER A 37 -6.59 22.83 -39.45
C SER A 37 -6.39 23.37 -40.89
N SER A 38 -7.14 22.94 -41.87
CA SER A 38 -7.06 23.42 -43.25
C SER A 38 -7.85 24.70 -43.48
N PHE A 39 -8.71 25.12 -42.55
CA PHE A 39 -9.56 26.30 -42.70
C PHE A 39 -8.97 27.59 -42.14
N PHE A 40 -8.00 27.46 -41.24
CA PHE A 40 -7.31 28.59 -40.64
C PHE A 40 -5.86 28.67 -41.17
N GLY A 41 -5.68 29.54 -42.16
CA GLY A 41 -4.33 29.88 -42.68
C GLY A 41 -3.41 30.33 -41.54
N ARG A 42 -2.12 29.96 -41.69
CA ARG A 42 -1.01 30.21 -40.77
C ARG A 42 -1.06 31.58 -40.06
N LYS A 43 -1.79 31.66 -38.98
CA LYS A 43 -1.60 32.69 -37.95
C LYS A 43 -1.36 31.96 -36.61
N SER A 44 -0.28 32.37 -35.97
CA SER A 44 0.19 31.86 -34.68
C SER A 44 -0.99 31.71 -33.69
N ILE A 45 -1.24 30.48 -33.25
CA ILE A 45 -2.23 30.15 -32.20
C ILE A 45 -1.57 30.51 -30.86
N ASN A 46 -1.60 31.77 -30.50
CA ASN A 46 -1.11 32.27 -29.21
C ASN A 46 -2.23 32.89 -28.37
N ASN A 47 -3.47 32.44 -28.56
CA ASN A 47 -4.58 33.04 -27.83
C ASN A 47 -5.28 31.98 -26.96
N ILE A 48 -4.96 32.02 -25.66
CA ILE A 48 -5.56 31.16 -24.61
C ILE A 48 -7.09 31.30 -24.62
N ASP A 49 -7.63 32.45 -24.99
CA ASP A 49 -9.06 32.71 -25.04
C ASP A 49 -9.75 31.87 -26.12
N MET A 50 -9.11 31.65 -27.26
CA MET A 50 -9.67 30.83 -28.35
C MET A 50 -9.66 29.33 -27.99
N ILE A 51 -8.67 28.88 -27.18
CA ILE A 51 -8.61 27.50 -26.67
C ILE A 51 -9.71 27.31 -25.60
N ASN A 52 -9.91 28.27 -24.75
CA ASN A 52 -10.97 28.25 -23.73
C ASN A 52 -12.37 28.34 -24.36
N GLU A 53 -12.54 29.12 -25.41
CA GLU A 53 -13.80 29.21 -26.17
C GLU A 53 -14.07 27.90 -26.92
N PHE A 54 -13.05 27.28 -27.53
CA PHE A 54 -13.16 25.98 -28.18
C PHE A 54 -13.48 24.86 -27.18
N LEU A 55 -12.78 24.84 -26.02
CA LEU A 55 -13.03 23.88 -24.95
C LEU A 55 -14.41 24.12 -24.28
N SER A 56 -14.89 25.35 -24.22
CA SER A 56 -16.20 25.65 -23.66
C SER A 56 -17.37 25.34 -24.64
N TYR A 57 -17.15 25.41 -25.94
CA TYR A 57 -18.18 25.16 -26.94
C TYR A 57 -18.37 23.67 -27.26
N GLU A 58 -17.32 22.87 -27.30
CA GLU A 58 -17.40 21.42 -27.58
C GLU A 58 -17.60 20.55 -26.30
N PHE A 59 -17.29 21.07 -25.12
CA PHE A 59 -17.51 20.38 -23.84
C PHE A 59 -18.83 20.72 -23.16
N SER A 60 -19.61 21.67 -23.70
CA SER A 60 -20.87 22.06 -23.11
C SER A 60 -22.06 21.35 -23.74
N GLN A 61 -22.67 20.48 -22.97
CA GLN A 61 -24.02 19.92 -23.08
C GLN A 61 -24.13 18.51 -23.67
N ASP A 62 -23.63 18.19 -24.88
CA ASP A 62 -23.87 16.86 -25.46
C ASP A 62 -22.92 15.77 -24.92
N PHE A 63 -21.70 16.13 -24.53
CA PHE A 63 -20.76 15.20 -23.92
C PHE A 63 -21.11 14.95 -22.45
N ILE A 64 -21.53 15.98 -21.72
CA ILE A 64 -22.00 15.86 -20.33
C ILE A 64 -23.28 15.07 -20.25
N ALA A 65 -24.25 15.32 -21.16
CA ALA A 65 -25.53 14.62 -21.16
C ALA A 65 -25.43 13.15 -21.61
N ARG A 66 -24.52 12.79 -22.52
CA ARG A 66 -24.29 11.40 -22.95
C ARG A 66 -23.38 10.62 -22.05
N SER A 67 -22.42 11.27 -21.37
CA SER A 67 -21.58 10.61 -20.39
C SER A 67 -22.28 10.46 -19.03
N SER A 68 -23.17 11.35 -18.65
CA SER A 68 -23.87 11.29 -17.38
C SER A 68 -24.81 10.08 -17.25
N SER A 69 -25.56 9.72 -18.29
CA SER A 69 -26.51 8.60 -18.18
C SER A 69 -25.89 7.21 -18.18
N PHE A 70 -24.68 7.01 -18.76
CA PHE A 70 -23.95 5.73 -18.68
C PHE A 70 -23.00 5.65 -17.47
N VAL A 71 -22.53 6.79 -16.99
CA VAL A 71 -21.62 6.90 -15.84
C VAL A 71 -22.38 6.79 -14.52
N GLU A 72 -23.63 7.22 -14.42
CA GLU A 72 -24.36 7.26 -13.14
C GLU A 72 -24.75 5.89 -12.60
N VAL A 73 -25.14 4.94 -13.42
CA VAL A 73 -25.62 3.63 -12.93
C VAL A 73 -24.44 2.69 -12.61
N ALA A 74 -23.39 2.69 -13.43
CA ALA A 74 -22.19 1.89 -13.17
C ALA A 74 -21.36 2.43 -11.97
N ASN A 75 -21.32 3.75 -11.79
CA ASN A 75 -20.56 4.38 -10.70
C ASN A 75 -21.19 4.21 -9.32
N ALA A 76 -22.52 4.14 -9.22
CA ALA A 76 -23.17 4.01 -7.91
C ALA A 76 -22.88 2.65 -7.26
N ALA A 77 -22.95 1.55 -8.04
CA ALA A 77 -22.63 0.21 -7.53
C ALA A 77 -21.15 0.10 -7.12
N ASP A 78 -20.24 0.61 -7.95
CA ASP A 78 -18.80 0.60 -7.65
C ASP A 78 -18.46 1.48 -6.43
N LEU A 79 -19.07 2.65 -6.27
CA LEU A 79 -18.88 3.50 -5.09
C LEU A 79 -19.38 2.83 -3.80
N ILE A 80 -20.52 2.13 -3.87
CA ILE A 80 -21.06 1.39 -2.73
C ILE A 80 -20.11 0.25 -2.34
N GLN A 81 -19.65 -0.54 -3.31
CA GLN A 81 -18.69 -1.63 -3.06
C GLN A 81 -17.38 -1.12 -2.46
N ARG A 82 -16.83 -0.03 -3.01
CA ARG A 82 -15.61 0.60 -2.46
C ARG A 82 -15.81 1.07 -1.02
N ARG A 83 -16.96 1.68 -0.72
CA ARG A 83 -17.28 2.09 0.64
C ARG A 83 -17.39 0.92 1.59
N GLN A 84 -18.09 -0.16 1.20
CA GLN A 84 -18.23 -1.38 1.99
C GLN A 84 -16.86 -2.00 2.31
N ARG A 85 -15.99 -2.11 1.31
CA ARG A 85 -14.61 -2.60 1.49
C ARG A 85 -13.82 -1.72 2.44
N SER A 86 -13.90 -0.39 2.29
CA SER A 86 -13.22 0.55 3.18
C SER A 86 -13.70 0.42 4.62
N GLU A 87 -15.01 0.34 4.83
CA GLU A 87 -15.60 0.15 6.17
C GLU A 87 -15.13 -1.18 6.81
N PHE A 88 -15.06 -2.25 6.04
CA PHE A 88 -14.54 -3.53 6.51
C PHE A 88 -13.04 -3.48 6.80
N GLN A 89 -12.24 -2.87 5.91
CA GLN A 89 -10.80 -2.66 6.15
C GLN A 89 -10.55 -1.85 7.43
N ASP A 90 -11.32 -0.79 7.67
CA ASP A 90 -11.15 0.04 8.86
C ASP A 90 -11.50 -0.76 10.13
N LYS A 91 -12.52 -1.62 10.07
CA LYS A 91 -12.83 -2.53 11.17
C LYS A 91 -11.69 -3.51 11.43
N ILE A 92 -11.16 -4.15 10.38
CA ILE A 92 -10.03 -5.08 10.50
C ILE A 92 -8.81 -4.37 11.12
N LYS A 93 -8.45 -3.20 10.60
CA LYS A 93 -7.31 -2.41 11.09
C LYS A 93 -7.48 -2.02 12.56
N GLY A 94 -8.69 -1.62 12.96
CA GLY A 94 -9.01 -1.27 14.35
C GLY A 94 -8.85 -2.48 15.27
N THR A 95 -9.48 -3.60 14.93
CA THR A 95 -9.40 -4.85 15.71
C THR A 95 -7.95 -5.35 15.83
N LEU A 96 -7.20 -5.38 14.74
CA LEU A 96 -5.79 -5.77 14.75
C LEU A 96 -4.91 -4.82 15.56
N TYR A 97 -5.14 -3.51 15.44
CA TYR A 97 -4.38 -2.52 16.21
C TYR A 97 -4.61 -2.68 17.71
N ASP A 98 -5.86 -2.83 18.14
CA ASP A 98 -6.20 -2.98 19.55
C ASP A 98 -5.63 -4.30 20.12
N ALA A 99 -5.73 -5.39 19.38
CA ALA A 99 -5.16 -6.68 19.76
C ALA A 99 -3.62 -6.61 19.90
N LEU A 100 -2.92 -6.00 18.93
CA LEU A 100 -1.46 -5.86 18.95
C LEU A 100 -0.99 -4.88 20.04
N LYS A 101 -1.73 -3.80 20.30
CA LYS A 101 -1.44 -2.86 21.40
C LYS A 101 -1.47 -3.55 22.75
N GLY A 102 -2.38 -4.52 22.94
CA GLY A 102 -2.48 -5.35 24.14
C GLY A 102 -1.37 -6.41 24.27
N ASN A 103 -0.68 -6.74 23.17
CA ASN A 103 0.29 -7.82 23.09
C ASN A 103 1.56 -7.41 22.32
N PRO A 104 2.35 -6.43 22.79
CA PRO A 104 3.48 -5.90 22.03
C PRO A 104 4.58 -6.94 21.75
N ASP A 105 4.73 -7.92 22.61
CA ASP A 105 5.77 -8.96 22.50
C ASP A 105 5.55 -9.90 21.30
N ILE A 106 4.31 -9.97 20.76
CA ILE A 106 3.99 -10.79 19.58
C ILE A 106 4.36 -10.10 18.26
N VAL A 107 4.61 -8.79 18.28
CA VAL A 107 4.84 -7.98 17.07
C VAL A 107 5.99 -8.51 16.21
N PRO A 108 7.18 -8.83 16.72
CA PRO A 108 8.26 -9.38 15.90
C PRO A 108 7.85 -10.68 15.18
N SER A 109 7.19 -11.59 15.89
CA SER A 109 6.74 -12.87 15.32
C SER A 109 5.65 -12.67 14.25
N VAL A 110 4.75 -11.69 14.39
CA VAL A 110 3.76 -11.33 13.37
C VAL A 110 4.45 -10.77 12.12
N LEU A 111 5.47 -9.94 12.28
CA LEU A 111 6.25 -9.42 11.15
C LEU A 111 6.98 -10.52 10.40
N THR A 112 7.63 -11.45 11.13
CA THR A 112 8.33 -12.59 10.53
C THR A 112 7.34 -13.56 9.86
N LEU A 113 6.17 -13.79 10.47
CA LEU A 113 5.12 -14.62 9.88
C LEU A 113 4.68 -14.07 8.52
N ALA A 114 4.43 -12.77 8.42
CA ALA A 114 4.04 -12.11 7.18
C ALA A 114 5.16 -12.13 6.12
N LEU A 115 6.41 -11.98 6.54
CA LEU A 115 7.55 -12.12 5.64
C LEU A 115 7.66 -13.55 5.10
N ASN A 116 7.59 -14.56 5.97
CA ASN A 116 7.76 -15.96 5.58
C ASN A 116 6.64 -16.41 4.65
N ASP A 117 5.37 -16.07 4.94
CA ASP A 117 4.25 -16.35 4.03
C ASP A 117 4.51 -15.74 2.63
N ALA A 118 4.92 -14.47 2.57
CA ALA A 118 5.17 -13.79 1.30
C ALA A 118 6.43 -14.30 0.55
N MET A 119 7.47 -14.68 1.29
CA MET A 119 8.74 -15.16 0.73
C MET A 119 8.68 -16.58 0.16
N THR A 120 7.58 -17.29 0.30
CA THR A 120 7.34 -18.53 -0.46
C THR A 120 7.23 -18.30 -1.95
N TYR A 121 7.09 -17.04 -2.41
CA TYR A 121 6.96 -16.70 -3.82
C TYR A 121 8.17 -17.17 -4.64
N ASP A 122 7.88 -17.89 -5.72
CA ASP A 122 8.81 -18.29 -6.76
C ASP A 122 8.42 -17.65 -8.10
N LYS A 123 9.30 -16.80 -8.59
CA LYS A 123 9.09 -16.04 -9.83
C LYS A 123 9.08 -16.93 -11.08
N ALA A 124 9.81 -18.05 -11.06
CA ALA A 124 9.92 -18.96 -12.21
C ALA A 124 8.61 -19.73 -12.43
N THR A 125 8.03 -20.24 -11.35
CA THR A 125 6.77 -20.99 -11.37
C THR A 125 5.54 -20.11 -11.19
N LYS A 126 5.71 -18.84 -10.79
CA LYS A 126 4.66 -17.88 -10.45
C LYS A 126 3.71 -18.42 -9.37
N SER A 127 4.25 -19.16 -8.40
CA SER A 127 3.49 -19.78 -7.32
C SER A 127 4.00 -19.34 -5.95
N GLY A 128 3.18 -19.52 -4.90
CA GLY A 128 3.47 -19.03 -3.56
C GLY A 128 3.20 -17.54 -3.42
N GLY A 129 3.81 -16.92 -2.43
CA GLY A 129 3.60 -15.53 -2.07
C GLY A 129 2.62 -15.37 -0.92
N PRO A 130 2.18 -14.15 -0.58
CA PRO A 130 1.33 -13.87 0.57
C PRO A 130 -0.09 -14.40 0.35
N ASN A 131 -0.23 -15.72 0.44
CA ASN A 131 -1.46 -16.49 0.17
C ASN A 131 -2.01 -17.21 1.41
N GLY A 132 -1.42 -16.97 2.58
CA GLY A 132 -1.84 -17.57 3.85
C GLY A 132 -1.58 -19.08 3.94
N SER A 133 -0.72 -19.65 3.10
CA SER A 133 -0.36 -21.08 3.14
C SER A 133 0.33 -21.47 4.45
N ILE A 134 1.02 -20.53 5.08
CA ILE A 134 1.73 -20.74 6.35
C ILE A 134 0.81 -21.23 7.48
N ARG A 135 -0.52 -21.12 7.35
CA ARG A 135 -1.50 -21.65 8.31
C ARG A 135 -1.58 -23.18 8.33
N PHE A 136 -1.13 -23.85 7.26
CA PHE A 136 -1.14 -25.32 7.23
C PHE A 136 -0.13 -25.89 8.21
N SER A 137 -0.53 -26.92 8.95
CA SER A 137 0.29 -27.55 9.99
C SER A 137 1.64 -28.07 9.46
N SER A 138 1.67 -28.56 8.21
CA SER A 138 2.90 -29.01 7.54
C SER A 138 3.85 -27.85 7.19
N GLU A 139 3.35 -26.62 7.06
CA GLU A 139 4.17 -25.45 6.73
C GLU A 139 4.61 -24.70 7.99
N ILE A 140 3.69 -24.45 8.93
CA ILE A 140 4.03 -23.75 10.19
C ILE A 140 5.00 -24.54 11.06
N SER A 141 5.03 -25.87 10.94
CA SER A 141 5.97 -26.72 11.69
C SER A 141 7.37 -26.81 11.10
N ARG A 142 7.61 -26.23 9.92
CA ARG A 142 8.94 -26.21 9.28
C ARG A 142 9.97 -25.46 10.14
N PRO A 143 11.26 -25.78 10.03
CA PRO A 143 12.31 -25.16 10.84
C PRO A 143 12.34 -23.62 10.76
N GLU A 144 12.05 -23.05 9.60
CA GLU A 144 12.00 -21.60 9.37
C GLU A 144 10.78 -20.92 10.01
N ASN A 145 9.75 -21.68 10.36
CA ASN A 145 8.49 -21.18 10.91
C ASN A 145 8.23 -21.64 12.36
N LYS A 146 9.10 -22.46 12.91
CA LYS A 146 8.84 -23.19 14.18
C LYS A 146 8.40 -22.29 15.34
N GLU A 147 8.96 -21.08 15.42
CA GLU A 147 8.67 -20.15 16.52
C GLU A 147 7.50 -19.19 16.21
N LEU A 148 6.87 -19.36 15.04
CA LEU A 148 5.78 -18.48 14.59
C LEU A 148 4.38 -19.00 14.93
N SER A 149 4.27 -20.24 15.46
CA SER A 149 2.98 -20.82 15.84
C SER A 149 2.20 -19.96 16.85
N PRO A 150 2.81 -19.33 17.86
CA PRO A 150 2.07 -18.44 18.76
C PRO A 150 1.49 -17.21 18.05
N ALA A 151 2.20 -16.65 17.06
CA ALA A 151 1.71 -15.54 16.26
C ALA A 151 0.53 -15.96 15.38
N LEU A 152 0.58 -17.13 14.78
CA LEU A 152 -0.52 -17.68 14.00
C LEU A 152 -1.75 -17.90 14.89
N THR A 153 -1.61 -18.54 16.05
CA THR A 153 -2.70 -18.76 17.01
C THR A 153 -3.31 -17.44 17.47
N PHE A 154 -2.49 -16.44 17.78
CA PHE A 154 -2.95 -15.10 18.10
C PHE A 154 -3.80 -14.50 16.98
N LEU A 155 -3.35 -14.60 15.73
CA LEU A 155 -4.11 -14.10 14.58
C LEU A 155 -5.40 -14.89 14.34
N GLU A 156 -5.45 -16.17 14.62
CA GLU A 156 -6.68 -16.99 14.55
C GLU A 156 -7.73 -16.52 15.54
N GLU A 157 -7.34 -16.14 16.77
CA GLU A 157 -8.28 -15.57 17.74
C GLU A 157 -8.81 -14.20 17.26
N VAL A 158 -7.94 -13.33 16.76
CA VAL A 158 -8.34 -12.03 16.19
C VAL A 158 -9.26 -12.23 14.96
N LYS A 159 -8.97 -13.26 14.14
CA LYS A 159 -9.82 -13.61 13.00
C LYS A 159 -11.24 -13.95 13.41
N LYS A 160 -11.43 -14.71 14.50
CA LYS A 160 -12.78 -15.03 15.00
C LYS A 160 -13.57 -13.78 15.34
N GLU A 161 -12.94 -12.79 15.95
CA GLU A 161 -13.58 -11.50 16.23
C GLU A 161 -13.96 -10.77 14.93
N ILE A 162 -13.02 -10.67 13.97
CA ILE A 162 -13.28 -10.03 12.67
C ILE A 162 -14.41 -10.72 11.91
N ASP A 163 -14.39 -12.05 11.87
CA ASP A 163 -15.38 -12.86 11.14
C ASP A 163 -16.77 -12.81 11.80
N SER A 164 -16.86 -12.45 13.08
CA SER A 164 -18.15 -12.22 13.76
C SER A 164 -18.85 -10.95 13.28
N TYR A 165 -18.15 -10.10 12.54
CA TYR A 165 -18.71 -8.85 12.00
C TYR A 165 -19.67 -9.16 10.84
N SER A 166 -20.91 -8.70 10.97
CA SER A 166 -22.03 -9.11 10.07
C SER A 166 -21.94 -8.64 8.63
N LYS A 167 -20.93 -7.81 8.30
CA LYS A 167 -20.76 -7.19 6.98
C LYS A 167 -19.34 -7.42 6.48
N GLY A 168 -19.20 -7.80 5.22
CA GLY A 168 -17.93 -8.00 4.55
C GLY A 168 -17.52 -9.45 4.38
N GLY A 169 -18.13 -10.40 5.10
CA GLY A 169 -17.79 -11.84 5.09
C GLY A 169 -16.51 -12.15 5.87
N PRO A 170 -16.10 -13.43 5.88
CA PRO A 170 -14.88 -13.83 6.57
C PRO A 170 -13.65 -13.26 5.87
N ILE A 171 -12.68 -12.77 6.66
CA ILE A 171 -11.39 -12.35 6.13
C ILE A 171 -10.55 -13.57 5.70
N SER A 172 -9.86 -13.49 4.56
CA SER A 172 -8.87 -14.50 4.17
C SER A 172 -7.66 -14.47 5.11
N TYR A 173 -6.99 -15.62 5.30
CA TYR A 173 -5.73 -15.65 6.06
C TYR A 173 -4.65 -14.82 5.38
N ALA A 174 -4.61 -14.82 4.05
CA ALA A 174 -3.70 -14.01 3.28
C ALA A 174 -3.83 -12.51 3.59
N ASP A 175 -5.06 -11.99 3.63
CA ASP A 175 -5.28 -10.59 4.01
C ASP A 175 -5.07 -10.34 5.50
N LEU A 176 -5.50 -11.26 6.36
CA LEU A 176 -5.32 -11.16 7.80
C LEU A 176 -3.85 -10.98 8.18
N ILE A 177 -2.98 -11.86 7.68
CA ILE A 177 -1.53 -11.85 7.97
C ILE A 177 -0.89 -10.54 7.50
N GLN A 178 -1.17 -10.12 6.28
CA GLN A 178 -0.57 -8.90 5.73
C GLN A 178 -1.14 -7.62 6.39
N CYS A 179 -2.43 -7.59 6.74
CA CYS A 179 -3.03 -6.49 7.51
C CYS A 179 -2.50 -6.44 8.95
N ALA A 180 -2.20 -7.60 9.55
CA ALA A 180 -1.56 -7.66 10.86
C ALA A 180 -0.15 -7.06 10.83
N ALA A 181 0.65 -7.39 9.81
CA ALA A 181 1.97 -6.77 9.62
C ALA A 181 1.86 -5.24 9.42
N GLN A 182 0.89 -4.77 8.63
CA GLN A 182 0.62 -3.33 8.49
C GLN A 182 0.29 -2.68 9.84
N SER A 183 -0.60 -3.29 10.61
CA SER A 183 -1.01 -2.76 11.91
C SER A 183 0.14 -2.77 12.91
N ALA A 184 0.96 -3.82 12.91
CA ALA A 184 2.18 -3.93 13.71
C ALA A 184 3.18 -2.82 13.38
N VAL A 185 3.47 -2.59 12.10
CA VAL A 185 4.37 -1.49 11.66
C VAL A 185 3.80 -0.13 12.06
N LYS A 186 2.51 0.11 11.86
CA LYS A 186 1.87 1.38 12.27
C LYS A 186 1.95 1.60 13.79
N SER A 187 1.75 0.55 14.59
CA SER A 187 1.84 0.65 16.04
C SER A 187 3.25 0.98 16.51
N THR A 188 4.29 0.38 15.90
CA THR A 188 5.69 0.70 16.21
C THR A 188 6.05 2.14 15.83
N PHE A 189 5.59 2.64 14.69
CA PHE A 189 5.83 4.03 14.28
C PHE A 189 5.17 5.02 15.24
N LEU A 190 3.91 4.76 15.61
CA LEU A 190 3.20 5.58 16.59
C LEU A 190 3.87 5.53 17.96
N ALA A 191 4.27 4.36 18.44
CA ALA A 191 4.98 4.20 19.72
C ALA A 191 6.30 4.98 19.73
N SER A 192 7.07 4.93 18.64
CA SER A 192 8.29 5.72 18.47
C SER A 192 8.01 7.23 18.51
N ALA A 193 6.95 7.69 17.85
CA ALA A 193 6.56 9.11 17.88
C ALA A 193 6.13 9.57 19.29
N ILE A 194 5.38 8.73 20.01
CA ILE A 194 5.00 8.97 21.41
C ILE A 194 6.24 9.07 22.31
N GLN A 195 7.19 8.14 22.15
CA GLN A 195 8.44 8.17 22.90
C GLN A 195 9.25 9.45 22.67
N LYS A 196 9.34 9.91 21.40
CA LYS A 196 10.02 11.17 21.04
C LYS A 196 9.31 12.41 21.59
N CYS A 197 8.02 12.29 21.91
CA CYS A 197 7.25 13.33 22.60
C CYS A 197 7.23 13.18 24.12
N GLY A 198 8.18 12.43 24.70
CA GLY A 198 8.29 12.23 26.15
C GLY A 198 7.16 11.40 26.75
N GLY A 199 6.54 10.49 25.98
CA GLY A 199 5.44 9.63 26.40
C GLY A 199 4.06 10.28 26.27
N ASN A 200 3.95 11.48 25.68
CA ASN A 200 2.67 12.14 25.49
C ASN A 200 1.96 11.59 24.23
N GLU A 201 0.87 10.84 24.43
CA GLU A 201 0.12 10.18 23.35
C GLU A 201 -0.47 11.16 22.34
N GLU A 202 -1.05 12.27 22.78
CA GLU A 202 -1.66 13.26 21.89
C GLU A 202 -0.62 13.93 21.00
N LYS A 203 0.51 14.35 21.58
CA LYS A 203 1.62 14.95 20.83
C LYS A 203 2.27 13.93 19.88
N GLY A 204 2.43 12.68 20.32
CA GLY A 204 2.95 11.60 19.48
C GLY A 204 2.04 11.31 18.30
N ALA A 205 0.73 11.22 18.52
CA ALA A 205 -0.24 11.03 17.44
C ALA A 205 -0.25 12.22 16.46
N LEU A 206 -0.12 13.45 16.96
CA LEU A 206 0.00 14.64 16.12
C LEU A 206 1.29 14.63 15.31
N LEU A 207 2.42 14.29 15.93
CA LEU A 207 3.72 14.16 15.27
C LEU A 207 3.65 13.13 14.14
N TYR A 208 3.09 11.94 14.40
CA TYR A 208 2.95 10.89 13.41
C TYR A 208 2.06 11.30 12.22
N ARG A 209 0.96 12.04 12.47
CA ARG A 209 0.09 12.55 11.41
C ARG A 209 0.73 13.68 10.59
N ALA A 210 1.47 14.58 11.22
CA ALA A 210 2.03 15.77 10.58
C ALA A 210 3.30 15.48 9.77
N PHE A 211 4.16 14.61 10.26
CA PHE A 211 5.49 14.35 9.70
C PHE A 211 5.73 12.88 9.35
N GLY A 212 4.87 12.00 9.84
CA GLY A 212 4.99 10.57 9.57
C GLY A 212 4.49 10.18 8.19
N SER A 213 4.67 8.92 7.92
CA SER A 213 4.33 8.27 6.66
C SER A 213 2.86 7.90 6.53
N SER A 214 1.97 8.44 7.38
CA SER A 214 0.56 8.02 7.45
C SER A 214 -0.18 8.05 6.10
N GLY A 215 0.19 8.96 5.20
CA GLY A 215 -0.35 9.07 3.85
C GLY A 215 0.19 8.03 2.85
N GLN A 216 1.28 7.35 3.16
CA GLN A 216 1.95 6.41 2.24
C GLN A 216 1.25 5.05 2.14
N TRP A 217 0.36 4.73 3.07
CA TRP A 217 -0.32 3.43 3.13
C TRP A 217 -1.37 3.19 2.03
N GLY A 218 -1.73 4.23 1.27
CA GLY A 218 -2.78 4.12 0.25
C GLY A 218 -2.54 3.06 -0.83
N LEU A 219 -1.28 2.79 -1.20
CA LEU A 219 -0.93 1.72 -2.15
C LEU A 219 -1.05 0.33 -1.52
N PHE A 220 -0.67 0.18 -0.26
CA PHE A 220 -0.86 -1.05 0.50
C PHE A 220 -2.36 -1.36 0.65
N ASP A 221 -3.16 -0.38 1.05
CA ASP A 221 -4.58 -0.53 1.29
C ASP A 221 -5.37 -0.94 0.03
N ARG A 222 -4.86 -0.64 -1.17
CA ARG A 222 -5.44 -1.12 -2.44
C ARG A 222 -5.23 -2.61 -2.68
N GLN A 223 -4.23 -3.22 -2.04
CA GLN A 223 -3.89 -4.63 -2.19
C GLN A 223 -4.62 -5.50 -1.16
N PHE A 224 -5.92 -5.31 -1.04
CA PHE A 224 -6.81 -6.04 -0.16
C PHE A 224 -7.78 -6.88 -1.01
N GLY A 225 -7.95 -8.16 -0.68
CA GLY A 225 -8.73 -9.12 -1.46
C GLY A 225 -7.87 -10.25 -2.01
N ARG A 226 -6.85 -10.68 -1.25
CA ARG A 226 -6.04 -11.88 -1.57
C ARG A 226 -6.86 -13.13 -1.31
N SER A 227 -6.64 -14.13 -2.15
CA SER A 227 -7.22 -15.46 -1.96
C SER A 227 -6.29 -16.34 -1.13
N ASP A 228 -6.89 -17.16 -0.30
CA ASP A 228 -6.15 -18.18 0.47
C ASP A 228 -5.69 -19.33 -0.41
N ALA A 229 -4.48 -19.85 -0.15
CA ALA A 229 -4.00 -21.07 -0.73
C ALA A 229 -4.85 -22.27 -0.31
N GLU A 230 -5.04 -23.24 -1.19
CA GLU A 230 -5.77 -24.49 -0.89
C GLU A 230 -4.86 -25.58 -0.29
N GLN A 231 -3.54 -25.40 -0.43
CA GLN A 231 -2.53 -26.35 0.04
C GLN A 231 -1.26 -25.60 0.47
N PRO A 232 -0.41 -26.23 1.31
CA PRO A 232 0.84 -25.63 1.74
C PRO A 232 1.78 -25.37 0.56
N ASP A 233 2.56 -24.30 0.65
CA ASP A 233 3.58 -24.00 -0.34
C ASP A 233 4.77 -24.98 -0.26
N PRO A 234 5.52 -25.20 -1.35
CA PRO A 234 6.67 -26.08 -1.39
C PRO A 234 7.74 -25.74 -0.35
N GLU A 235 8.38 -26.77 0.21
CA GLU A 235 9.48 -26.63 1.16
C GLU A 235 10.74 -26.00 0.53
N GLY A 236 11.62 -25.45 1.38
CA GLY A 236 12.92 -24.92 0.98
C GLY A 236 12.87 -23.55 0.29
N ARG A 237 11.70 -22.91 0.24
CA ARG A 237 11.55 -21.58 -0.38
C ARG A 237 11.95 -20.43 0.55
N VAL A 238 11.84 -20.62 1.85
CA VAL A 238 12.16 -19.61 2.87
C VAL A 238 13.36 -20.09 3.68
N PRO A 239 14.41 -19.27 3.85
CA PRO A 239 15.56 -19.65 4.66
C PRO A 239 15.25 -19.46 6.16
N GLN A 240 16.01 -20.15 7.01
CA GLN A 240 16.04 -19.82 8.44
C GLN A 240 16.85 -18.55 8.62
N TRP A 241 16.19 -17.39 8.74
CA TRP A 241 16.86 -16.08 8.72
C TRP A 241 18.02 -15.96 9.72
N GLU A 242 17.80 -16.40 10.95
CA GLU A 242 18.81 -16.31 12.02
C GLU A 242 20.09 -17.13 11.78
N LYS A 243 19.99 -18.18 10.95
CA LYS A 243 21.10 -19.05 10.59
C LYS A 243 21.68 -18.77 9.21
N SER A 244 21.06 -17.86 8.48
CA SER A 244 21.45 -17.57 7.10
C SER A 244 22.58 -16.57 7.05
N SER A 245 23.50 -16.76 6.08
CA SER A 245 24.49 -15.73 5.77
C SER A 245 23.80 -14.52 5.12
N VAL A 246 24.41 -13.33 5.25
CA VAL A 246 23.91 -12.12 4.58
C VAL A 246 23.81 -12.32 3.07
N GLN A 247 24.74 -13.08 2.46
CA GLN A 247 24.66 -13.40 1.03
C GLN A 247 23.39 -14.21 0.69
N ALA A 248 23.07 -15.23 1.48
CA ALA A 248 21.86 -16.04 1.26
C ALA A 248 20.58 -15.19 1.43
N MET A 249 20.57 -14.26 2.38
CA MET A 249 19.46 -13.29 2.52
C MET A 249 19.35 -12.38 1.30
N LYS A 250 20.47 -11.84 0.79
CA LYS A 250 20.50 -11.00 -0.43
C LYS A 250 19.98 -11.77 -1.63
N ASP A 251 20.42 -13.02 -1.81
CA ASP A 251 20.00 -13.87 -2.92
C ASP A 251 18.50 -14.14 -2.88
N LYS A 252 17.96 -14.43 -1.68
CA LYS A 252 16.53 -14.65 -1.51
C LYS A 252 15.70 -13.40 -1.80
N PHE A 253 16.10 -12.25 -1.28
CA PHE A 253 15.43 -10.97 -1.56
C PHE A 253 15.49 -10.62 -3.05
N SER A 254 16.66 -10.82 -3.69
CA SER A 254 16.85 -10.59 -5.12
C SER A 254 15.97 -11.49 -5.98
N ALA A 255 15.81 -12.75 -5.62
CA ALA A 255 14.96 -13.71 -6.33
C ALA A 255 13.51 -13.25 -6.43
N VAL A 256 12.98 -12.56 -5.41
CA VAL A 256 11.63 -12.00 -5.41
C VAL A 256 11.57 -10.53 -5.92
N GLY A 257 12.71 -9.97 -6.36
CA GLY A 257 12.79 -8.63 -6.94
C GLY A 257 12.94 -7.52 -5.88
N LEU A 258 13.44 -7.88 -4.70
CA LEU A 258 13.81 -6.94 -3.64
C LEU A 258 15.35 -6.89 -3.55
N GLY A 259 15.92 -5.71 -3.35
CA GLY A 259 17.38 -5.51 -3.30
C GLY A 259 17.94 -5.34 -1.89
N PRO A 260 19.26 -5.04 -1.77
CA PRO A 260 19.92 -4.81 -0.48
C PRO A 260 19.26 -3.70 0.37
N ARG A 261 18.71 -2.68 -0.28
CA ARG A 261 17.95 -1.61 0.38
C ARG A 261 16.71 -2.15 1.10
N GLN A 262 15.94 -3.02 0.43
CA GLN A 262 14.74 -3.62 1.01
C GLN A 262 15.10 -4.62 2.10
N LEU A 263 16.17 -5.38 1.94
CA LEU A 263 16.68 -6.25 2.98
C LEU A 263 17.02 -5.46 4.26
N ALA A 264 17.77 -4.36 4.13
CA ALA A 264 18.15 -3.54 5.27
C ALA A 264 16.96 -2.89 5.98
N VAL A 265 15.98 -2.34 5.23
CA VAL A 265 14.81 -1.67 5.84
C VAL A 265 13.87 -2.65 6.53
N MET A 266 13.86 -3.91 6.09
CA MET A 266 13.02 -4.98 6.65
C MET A 266 13.72 -5.78 7.76
N SER A 267 14.81 -5.26 8.36
CA SER A 267 15.58 -5.94 9.43
C SER A 267 14.69 -6.45 10.57
N ALA A 268 13.65 -5.71 10.95
CA ALA A 268 12.69 -6.09 11.98
C ALA A 268 11.81 -7.31 11.64
N PHE A 269 11.82 -7.77 10.38
CA PHE A 269 11.05 -8.93 9.91
C PHE A 269 11.87 -10.22 9.91
N LEU A 270 13.19 -10.14 10.09
CA LEU A 270 14.11 -11.26 9.93
C LEU A 270 14.41 -12.02 11.23
N GLY A 271 13.80 -11.61 12.32
CA GLY A 271 13.98 -12.24 13.63
C GLY A 271 13.51 -11.34 14.77
N PRO A 272 13.56 -11.85 16.01
CA PRO A 272 13.02 -11.15 17.17
C PRO A 272 13.87 -9.93 17.61
N ASP A 273 15.16 -9.92 17.28
CA ASP A 273 16.09 -8.84 17.62
C ASP A 273 16.54 -8.08 16.37
N GLN A 274 15.89 -6.94 16.14
CA GLN A 274 16.22 -6.06 15.02
C GLN A 274 17.68 -5.54 15.12
N SER A 275 18.17 -5.26 16.31
CA SER A 275 19.52 -4.69 16.48
C SER A 275 20.59 -5.71 16.15
N ALA A 276 20.43 -6.96 16.60
CA ALA A 276 21.33 -8.06 16.23
C ALA A 276 21.30 -8.33 14.73
N THR A 277 20.11 -8.32 14.12
CA THR A 277 19.95 -8.47 12.67
C THR A 277 20.66 -7.35 11.91
N GLU A 278 20.49 -6.10 12.32
CA GLU A 278 21.17 -4.96 11.71
C GLU A 278 22.69 -5.02 11.84
N ALA A 279 23.21 -5.47 12.99
CA ALA A 279 24.64 -5.68 13.18
C ALA A 279 25.19 -6.74 12.21
N LEU A 280 24.45 -7.84 12.02
CA LEU A 280 24.79 -8.86 11.02
C LEU A 280 24.78 -8.29 9.60
N LEU A 281 23.71 -7.60 9.20
CA LEU A 281 23.57 -7.01 7.87
C LEU A 281 24.62 -5.94 7.58
N ALA A 282 25.06 -5.18 8.60
CA ALA A 282 26.09 -4.17 8.47
C ALA A 282 27.49 -4.74 8.18
N SER A 283 27.69 -6.05 8.33
CA SER A 283 28.95 -6.71 7.93
C SER A 283 29.14 -6.82 6.41
N ASP A 284 28.07 -6.67 5.63
CA ASP A 284 28.10 -6.73 4.16
C ASP A 284 28.24 -5.32 3.56
N PRO A 285 29.21 -5.07 2.66
CA PRO A 285 29.48 -3.75 2.13
C PRO A 285 28.35 -3.18 1.24
N GLU A 286 27.50 -4.00 0.64
CA GLU A 286 26.36 -3.53 -0.16
C GLU A 286 25.15 -3.18 0.71
N VAL A 287 24.99 -3.83 1.86
CA VAL A 287 23.85 -3.64 2.77
C VAL A 287 24.15 -2.58 3.82
N SER A 288 25.39 -2.51 4.30
CA SER A 288 25.84 -1.61 5.36
C SER A 288 25.43 -0.13 5.20
N PRO A 289 25.56 0.50 4.02
CA PRO A 289 25.16 1.90 3.85
C PRO A 289 23.65 2.13 4.10
N TRP A 290 22.83 1.15 3.76
CA TRP A 290 21.39 1.20 3.98
C TRP A 290 21.02 1.01 5.45
N VAL A 291 21.66 0.06 6.14
CA VAL A 291 21.50 -0.11 7.59
C VAL A 291 21.81 1.19 8.32
N GLN A 292 22.96 1.81 8.04
CA GLN A 292 23.38 3.08 8.65
C GLN A 292 22.40 4.23 8.32
N LYS A 293 21.88 4.27 7.08
CA LYS A 293 20.87 5.25 6.69
C LYS A 293 19.62 5.13 7.55
N TYR A 294 19.10 3.92 7.74
CA TYR A 294 17.87 3.69 8.48
C TYR A 294 18.04 3.86 9.98
N GLN A 295 19.19 3.46 10.54
CA GLN A 295 19.52 3.76 11.94
C GLN A 295 19.50 5.27 12.20
N ARG A 296 20.20 6.05 11.38
CA ARG A 296 20.20 7.52 11.47
C ARG A 296 18.79 8.11 11.28
N SER A 297 18.02 7.58 10.34
CA SER A 297 16.65 8.05 10.12
C SER A 297 15.77 7.85 11.36
N ARG A 298 15.88 6.72 12.05
CA ARG A 298 15.12 6.44 13.28
C ARG A 298 15.48 7.35 14.45
N GLU A 299 16.69 7.92 14.48
CA GLU A 299 17.10 8.92 15.47
C GLU A 299 16.46 10.28 15.21
N THR A 300 16.06 10.58 13.98
CA THR A 300 15.38 11.84 13.65
C THR A 300 13.96 11.88 14.20
N VAL A 301 13.41 13.09 14.36
CA VAL A 301 12.05 13.27 14.88
C VAL A 301 11.01 12.63 13.95
N SER A 302 11.16 12.81 12.64
CA SER A 302 10.17 12.37 11.64
C SER A 302 10.33 10.92 11.19
N GLN A 303 11.51 10.32 11.30
CA GLN A 303 11.86 8.98 10.77
C GLN A 303 11.46 8.73 9.30
N THR A 304 11.22 9.77 8.53
CA THR A 304 10.53 9.69 7.22
C THR A 304 11.21 8.72 6.25
N ASP A 305 12.54 8.74 6.14
CA ASP A 305 13.24 7.85 5.22
C ASP A 305 13.06 6.37 5.57
N TYR A 306 13.10 6.03 6.85
CA TYR A 306 12.88 4.66 7.30
C TYR A 306 11.44 4.23 7.09
N GLU A 307 10.48 5.03 7.52
CA GLU A 307 9.05 4.71 7.44
C GLU A 307 8.59 4.56 5.98
N VAL A 308 8.90 5.52 5.10
CA VAL A 308 8.48 5.48 3.69
C VAL A 308 9.09 4.29 2.97
N ASP A 309 10.37 4.01 3.20
CA ASP A 309 11.05 2.88 2.57
C ASP A 309 10.52 1.53 3.09
N LEU A 310 10.19 1.43 4.38
CA LEU A 310 9.60 0.22 4.94
C LEU A 310 8.18 -0.03 4.41
N ILE A 311 7.33 1.00 4.36
CA ILE A 311 6.00 0.88 3.78
C ILE A 311 6.08 0.47 2.30
N THR A 312 7.02 1.04 1.56
CA THR A 312 7.24 0.69 0.15
C THR A 312 7.70 -0.77 -0.01
N ALA A 313 8.61 -1.23 0.84
CA ALA A 313 9.08 -2.62 0.83
C ALA A 313 7.96 -3.59 1.20
N LEU A 314 7.20 -3.30 2.25
CA LEU A 314 6.06 -4.12 2.68
C LEU A 314 4.96 -4.14 1.60
N THR A 315 4.69 -3.01 0.95
CA THR A 315 3.71 -2.95 -0.16
C THR A 315 4.13 -3.84 -1.33
N LYS A 316 5.41 -3.89 -1.67
CA LYS A 316 5.92 -4.80 -2.70
C LYS A 316 5.83 -6.26 -2.24
N LEU A 317 6.22 -6.53 -1.00
CA LEU A 317 6.17 -7.87 -0.42
C LEU A 317 4.76 -8.44 -0.47
N CYS A 318 3.77 -7.69 -0.03
CA CYS A 318 2.38 -8.13 0.05
C CYS A 318 1.68 -8.27 -1.31
N SER A 319 2.35 -7.92 -2.42
CA SER A 319 1.85 -8.08 -3.79
C SER A 319 2.50 -9.22 -4.58
N LEU A 320 3.50 -9.90 -4.01
CA LEU A 320 4.25 -10.94 -4.71
C LEU A 320 3.33 -12.07 -5.20
N GLY A 321 3.22 -12.22 -6.53
CA GLY A 321 2.44 -13.28 -7.16
C GLY A 321 0.93 -13.22 -6.97
N GLN A 322 0.40 -12.18 -6.31
CA GLN A 322 -1.01 -12.10 -5.96
C GLN A 322 -1.85 -11.44 -7.04
N GLN A 323 -3.04 -11.99 -7.26
CA GLN A 323 -4.13 -11.36 -7.98
C GLN A 323 -5.15 -10.85 -6.95
N ILE A 324 -5.36 -9.55 -6.93
CA ILE A 324 -6.26 -8.92 -5.98
C ILE A 324 -7.70 -8.98 -6.51
N ASN A 325 -8.59 -9.61 -5.74
CA ASN A 325 -10.01 -9.56 -6.01
C ASN A 325 -10.60 -8.27 -5.44
N TYR A 326 -10.84 -7.30 -6.30
CA TYR A 326 -11.41 -6.01 -5.90
C TYR A 326 -12.91 -6.06 -5.54
N GLU A 327 -13.58 -7.18 -5.77
CA GLU A 327 -14.98 -7.42 -5.37
C GLU A 327 -15.07 -8.15 -4.01
N ALA A 328 -13.95 -8.66 -3.49
CA ALA A 328 -13.92 -9.31 -2.17
C ALA A 328 -14.47 -8.36 -1.09
N TYR A 329 -15.15 -8.93 -0.11
CA TYR A 329 -15.70 -8.22 1.06
C TYR A 329 -16.81 -7.20 0.74
N SER A 330 -17.31 -7.16 -0.50
CA SER A 330 -18.54 -6.46 -0.82
C SER A 330 -19.75 -7.35 -0.48
N TYR A 331 -20.85 -6.74 -0.10
CA TYR A 331 -22.10 -7.45 0.21
C TYR A 331 -23.25 -6.80 -0.57
N PRO A 332 -24.30 -7.59 -0.93
CA PRO A 332 -25.41 -7.06 -1.69
C PRO A 332 -26.13 -5.93 -0.93
N VAL A 333 -26.35 -4.80 -1.58
CA VAL A 333 -27.21 -3.77 -1.03
C VAL A 333 -28.65 -4.27 -1.11
N GLN A 334 -29.37 -4.27 0.02
CA GLN A 334 -30.80 -4.53 0.00
C GLN A 334 -31.45 -3.42 -0.84
N LYS A 335 -32.04 -3.81 -1.99
CA LYS A 335 -32.86 -2.88 -2.79
C LYS A 335 -34.08 -2.52 -1.96
N VAL A 336 -34.14 -1.26 -1.52
CA VAL A 336 -35.35 -0.73 -0.88
C VAL A 336 -36.40 -0.62 -1.97
N ASP A 337 -37.47 -1.41 -1.84
CA ASP A 337 -38.61 -1.30 -2.73
C ASP A 337 -39.39 -0.03 -2.40
N LEU A 338 -39.09 1.02 -3.13
CA LEU A 338 -39.72 2.34 -2.93
C LEU A 338 -41.26 2.32 -3.07
N SER A 339 -41.81 1.28 -3.74
CA SER A 339 -43.28 1.13 -3.85
C SER A 339 -43.95 0.76 -2.51
N LYS A 340 -43.17 0.29 -1.55
CA LYS A 340 -43.63 -0.06 -0.19
C LYS A 340 -43.47 1.07 0.82
N LEU A 341 -42.81 2.15 0.47
CA LEU A 341 -42.79 3.38 1.26
C LEU A 341 -44.15 4.07 1.09
N LYS A 342 -45.02 3.94 2.11
CA LYS A 342 -46.20 4.82 2.22
C LYS A 342 -45.67 6.22 2.51
N LEU A 343 -45.71 7.09 1.50
CA LEU A 343 -45.57 8.54 1.65
C LEU A 343 -46.85 9.12 2.22
#